data_7d7a3e6ad5762524799fcba7b380e9f6
#
_entry.id   7d7a3e6ad5762524799fcba7b380e9f6
#
_cell.length_a   1.000
_cell.length_b   1.000
_cell.length_c   1.000
_cell.angle_alpha   90.00
_cell.angle_beta   90.00
_cell.angle_gamma   90.00
#
_symmetry.space_group_name_H-M   'P 1'
#
loop_
_entity.id
_entity.type
_entity.pdbx_description
1 polymer ?
#
loop_
_entity_poly.entity_id
_entity_poly.type
_entity_poly.pdbx_seq_one_letter_code
_entity_poly.pdbx_strand_id
1 'polypeptide(L)'
;MTMSMEEGADYLIDHYGVSLTRTQILDGIRELIRGFYEDEVQLKPGVEQVIKLLASKDIPMIIATSSDSACVTAGLKRFGVWSYFKGILTCSYIGKGKTEPDIYLAAAKDIGSKPSETVVFEDALHAIVTAKNAGFLTNISESECF
;
A
#
# COMPACT_ATOMS: atom_id res chain seq x y z
N MET A 1 0.53 -12.02 14.36
CA MET A 1 -0.50 -11.30 15.14
C MET A 1 -0.55 -9.90 14.54
N THR A 2 -1.67 -9.50 13.99
CA THR A 2 -1.84 -8.19 13.34
C THR A 2 -2.62 -7.31 14.29
N MET A 3 -1.92 -6.51 15.09
CA MET A 3 -2.52 -5.48 15.93
C MET A 3 -2.82 -4.24 15.08
N SER A 4 -3.91 -3.53 15.37
CA SER A 4 -4.10 -2.17 14.90
C SER A 4 -3.07 -1.22 15.53
N MET A 5 -2.91 -0.01 14.99
CA MET A 5 -2.01 0.97 15.62
C MET A 5 -2.47 1.37 17.03
N GLU A 6 -3.78 1.43 17.24
CA GLU A 6 -4.40 1.72 18.54
C GLU A 6 -4.08 0.63 19.56
N GLU A 7 -4.28 -0.64 19.19
CA GLU A 7 -3.94 -1.80 20.05
C GLU A 7 -2.45 -1.86 20.33
N GLY A 8 -1.59 -1.52 19.37
CA GLY A 8 -0.16 -1.42 19.54
C GLY A 8 0.25 -0.32 20.52
N ALA A 9 -0.41 0.85 20.44
CA ALA A 9 -0.16 1.95 21.37
C ALA A 9 -0.58 1.57 22.80
N ASP A 10 -1.73 0.92 22.98
CA ASP A 10 -2.18 0.43 24.29
C ASP A 10 -1.21 -0.63 24.84
N TYR A 11 -0.78 -1.56 24.00
CA TYR A 11 0.20 -2.57 24.37
C TYR A 11 1.51 -1.97 24.87
N LEU A 12 2.02 -0.90 24.22
CA LEU A 12 3.23 -0.19 24.66
C LEU A 12 3.04 0.44 26.03
N ILE A 13 1.88 1.05 26.29
CA ILE A 13 1.58 1.66 27.61
C ILE A 13 1.51 0.59 28.68
N ASP A 14 0.76 -0.48 28.44
CA ASP A 14 0.44 -1.50 29.44
C ASP A 14 1.65 -2.40 29.76
N HIS A 15 2.47 -2.75 28.77
CA HIS A 15 3.54 -3.73 28.95
C HIS A 15 4.92 -3.10 29.18
N TYR A 16 5.16 -1.90 28.66
CA TYR A 16 6.47 -1.24 28.77
C TYR A 16 6.45 0.01 29.63
N GLY A 17 5.29 0.37 30.19
CA GLY A 17 5.17 1.52 31.09
C GLY A 17 5.55 2.85 30.42
N VAL A 18 5.26 2.99 29.13
CA VAL A 18 5.57 4.22 28.39
C VAL A 18 4.77 5.38 28.96
N SER A 19 5.45 6.45 29.36
CA SER A 19 4.82 7.64 29.97
C SER A 19 4.11 8.59 29.01
N LEU A 20 3.88 8.15 27.76
CA LEU A 20 3.15 8.90 26.75
C LEU A 20 1.67 8.48 26.72
N THR A 21 0.80 9.40 26.37
CA THR A 21 -0.60 9.07 26.11
C THR A 21 -0.74 8.32 24.78
N ARG A 22 -1.82 7.55 24.61
CA ARG A 22 -2.15 6.89 23.33
C ARG A 22 -2.03 7.85 22.15
N THR A 23 -2.61 9.03 22.25
CA THR A 23 -2.57 10.05 21.20
C THR A 23 -1.14 10.45 20.84
N GLN A 24 -0.29 10.71 21.84
CA GLN A 24 1.11 11.06 21.61
C GLN A 24 1.89 9.95 20.93
N ILE A 25 1.63 8.68 21.28
CA ILE A 25 2.26 7.53 20.61
C ILE A 25 1.82 7.44 19.16
N LEU A 26 0.51 7.54 18.90
CA LEU A 26 -0.03 7.47 17.55
C LEU A 26 0.45 8.61 16.66
N ASP A 27 0.52 9.82 17.20
CA ASP A 27 1.01 10.99 16.45
C ASP A 27 2.52 10.86 16.16
N GLY A 28 3.30 10.39 17.13
CA GLY A 28 4.72 10.12 16.91
C GLY A 28 4.96 9.04 15.83
N ILE A 29 4.19 7.96 15.85
CA ILE A 29 4.27 6.91 14.81
C ILE A 29 3.91 7.49 13.44
N ARG A 30 2.85 8.27 13.34
CA ARG A 30 2.44 8.90 12.07
C ARG A 30 3.49 9.85 11.53
N GLU A 31 4.12 10.64 12.41
CA GLU A 31 5.19 11.55 12.02
C GLU A 31 6.43 10.81 11.52
N LEU A 32 6.85 9.75 12.21
CA LEU A 32 7.95 8.89 11.76
C LEU A 32 7.68 8.25 10.41
N ILE A 33 6.47 7.69 10.23
CA ILE A 33 6.07 7.09 8.94
C ILE A 33 6.09 8.13 7.83
N ARG A 34 5.56 9.33 8.10
CA ARG A 34 5.56 10.43 7.12
C ARG A 34 6.98 10.81 6.72
N GLY A 35 7.86 11.08 7.69
CA GLY A 35 9.26 11.40 7.43
C GLY A 35 9.98 10.32 6.64
N PHE A 36 9.75 9.04 6.98
CA PHE A 36 10.30 7.93 6.21
C PHE A 36 9.87 7.93 4.74
N TYR A 37 8.59 8.17 4.44
CA TYR A 37 8.11 8.25 3.06
C TYR A 37 8.60 9.50 2.31
N GLU A 38 8.72 10.64 3.00
CA GLU A 38 9.15 11.91 2.42
C GLU A 38 10.65 11.91 2.10
N ASP A 39 11.49 11.26 2.93
CA ASP A 39 12.95 11.43 2.86
C ASP A 39 13.72 10.14 2.60
N GLU A 40 13.29 8.99 3.15
CA GLU A 40 14.14 7.81 3.25
C GLU A 40 13.74 6.66 2.33
N VAL A 41 12.40 6.37 2.18
CA VAL A 41 11.93 5.20 1.41
C VAL A 41 12.52 5.17 0.01
N GLN A 42 12.92 3.99 -0.45
CA GLN A 42 13.44 3.78 -1.80
C GLN A 42 12.49 2.89 -2.62
N LEU A 43 12.47 3.10 -3.93
CA LEU A 43 11.84 2.15 -4.84
C LEU A 43 12.68 0.86 -4.87
N LYS A 44 12.02 -0.28 -4.88
CA LYS A 44 12.72 -1.55 -5.13
C LYS A 44 13.40 -1.50 -6.51
N PRO A 45 14.55 -2.19 -6.70
CA PRO A 45 15.23 -2.23 -7.99
C PRO A 45 14.28 -2.65 -9.13
N GLY A 46 14.35 -1.95 -10.25
CA GLY A 46 13.54 -2.25 -11.44
C GLY A 46 12.13 -1.66 -11.44
N VAL A 47 11.59 -1.20 -10.30
CA VAL A 47 10.21 -0.69 -10.23
C VAL A 47 10.00 0.53 -11.11
N GLU A 48 10.92 1.49 -11.09
CA GLU A 48 10.84 2.69 -11.93
C GLU A 48 10.80 2.34 -13.43
N GLN A 49 11.64 1.39 -13.85
CA GLN A 49 11.69 0.94 -15.24
C GLN A 49 10.38 0.27 -15.67
N VAL A 50 9.80 -0.56 -14.80
CA VAL A 50 8.52 -1.22 -15.06
C VAL A 50 7.40 -0.18 -15.17
N ILE A 51 7.32 0.78 -14.26
CA ILE A 51 6.31 1.86 -14.30
C ILE A 51 6.41 2.63 -15.61
N LYS A 52 7.61 3.06 -16.01
CA LYS A 52 7.84 3.80 -17.27
C LYS A 52 7.51 2.96 -18.49
N LEU A 53 7.83 1.66 -18.48
CA LEU A 53 7.50 0.74 -19.57
C LEU A 53 5.98 0.59 -19.73
N LEU A 54 5.25 0.38 -18.64
CA LEU A 54 3.79 0.26 -18.65
C LEU A 54 3.14 1.57 -19.14
N ALA A 55 3.62 2.71 -18.65
CA ALA A 55 3.17 4.03 -19.07
C ALA A 55 3.40 4.27 -20.57
N SER A 56 4.56 3.86 -21.11
CA SER A 56 4.87 3.99 -22.55
C SER A 56 4.00 3.15 -23.46
N LYS A 57 3.26 2.21 -22.90
CA LYS A 57 2.29 1.33 -23.59
C LYS A 57 0.85 1.72 -23.29
N ASP A 58 0.62 2.89 -22.70
CA ASP A 58 -0.69 3.39 -22.27
C ASP A 58 -1.47 2.42 -21.39
N ILE A 59 -0.76 1.55 -20.63
CA ILE A 59 -1.37 0.64 -19.67
C ILE A 59 -1.75 1.43 -18.42
N PRO A 60 -3.05 1.52 -18.07
CA PRO A 60 -3.49 2.28 -16.92
C PRO A 60 -3.02 1.62 -15.61
N MET A 61 -2.51 2.42 -14.70
CA MET A 61 -2.03 1.98 -13.39
C MET A 61 -2.76 2.70 -12.27
N ILE A 62 -3.03 2.01 -11.18
CA ILE A 62 -3.63 2.55 -9.96
C ILE A 62 -2.98 1.89 -8.74
N ILE A 63 -2.93 2.61 -7.63
CA ILE A 63 -2.35 2.12 -6.38
C ILE A 63 -3.46 1.65 -5.45
N ALA A 64 -3.28 0.46 -4.86
CA ALA A 64 -4.11 -0.09 -3.81
C ALA A 64 -3.23 -0.35 -2.57
N THR A 65 -3.46 0.39 -1.48
CA THR A 65 -2.57 0.37 -0.31
C THR A 65 -3.31 0.31 1.02
N SER A 66 -2.66 -0.26 2.03
CA SER A 66 -3.08 -0.15 3.43
C SER A 66 -2.47 1.06 4.14
N SER A 67 -1.47 1.69 3.52
CA SER A 67 -0.78 2.86 4.06
C SER A 67 -1.60 4.14 3.82
N ASP A 68 -1.23 5.20 4.55
CA ASP A 68 -1.79 6.53 4.35
C ASP A 68 -1.50 7.07 2.94
N SER A 69 -2.53 7.60 2.28
CA SER A 69 -2.43 8.06 0.89
C SER A 69 -1.48 9.25 0.72
N ALA A 70 -1.39 10.14 1.71
CA ALA A 70 -0.51 11.30 1.65
C ALA A 70 0.96 10.85 1.71
N CYS A 71 1.29 9.91 2.61
CA CYS A 71 2.63 9.33 2.71
C CYS A 71 3.07 8.65 1.40
N VAL A 72 2.23 7.75 0.86
CA VAL A 72 2.54 7.05 -0.40
C VAL A 72 2.69 8.04 -1.56
N THR A 73 1.81 9.02 -1.65
CA THR A 73 1.87 10.06 -2.70
C THR A 73 3.14 10.90 -2.59
N ALA A 74 3.57 11.28 -1.38
CA ALA A 74 4.80 12.03 -1.16
C ALA A 74 6.02 11.24 -1.66
N GLY A 75 6.16 9.97 -1.29
CA GLY A 75 7.23 9.10 -1.77
C GLY A 75 7.26 8.97 -3.29
N LEU A 76 6.10 8.70 -3.91
CA LEU A 76 6.01 8.55 -5.37
C LEU A 76 6.28 9.86 -6.14
N LYS A 77 5.90 11.00 -5.58
CA LYS A 77 6.25 12.33 -6.14
C LYS A 77 7.74 12.57 -6.08
N ARG A 78 8.40 12.22 -4.98
CA ARG A 78 9.86 12.34 -4.82
C ARG A 78 10.62 11.57 -5.90
N PHE A 79 10.11 10.38 -6.30
CA PHE A 79 10.68 9.60 -7.41
C PHE A 79 10.19 10.04 -8.80
N GLY A 80 9.31 11.04 -8.90
CA GLY A 80 8.78 11.52 -10.18
C GLY A 80 7.88 10.51 -10.91
N VAL A 81 7.36 9.50 -10.21
CA VAL A 81 6.52 8.44 -10.82
C VAL A 81 5.02 8.58 -10.54
N TRP A 82 4.64 9.48 -9.66
CA TRP A 82 3.22 9.68 -9.29
C TRP A 82 2.31 9.93 -10.49
N SER A 83 2.75 10.73 -11.46
CA SER A 83 1.96 11.12 -12.62
C SER A 83 1.59 9.96 -13.56
N TYR A 84 2.22 8.81 -13.42
CA TYR A 84 1.89 7.62 -14.20
C TYR A 84 0.68 6.84 -13.66
N PHE A 85 0.24 7.16 -12.45
CA PHE A 85 -0.90 6.50 -11.82
C PHE A 85 -2.17 7.34 -11.95
N LYS A 86 -3.30 6.69 -12.24
CA LYS A 86 -4.62 7.34 -12.26
C LYS A 86 -5.08 7.82 -10.89
N GLY A 87 -4.58 7.18 -9.82
CA GLY A 87 -4.94 7.52 -8.46
C GLY A 87 -4.47 6.50 -7.45
N ILE A 88 -4.97 6.64 -6.23
CA ILE A 88 -4.67 5.78 -5.10
C ILE A 88 -5.96 5.44 -4.35
N LEU A 89 -6.14 4.17 -4.04
CA LEU A 89 -7.18 3.67 -3.14
C LEU A 89 -6.53 3.14 -1.87
N THR A 90 -7.13 3.45 -0.72
CA THR A 90 -6.66 2.96 0.57
C THR A 90 -7.66 2.00 1.19
N CYS A 91 -7.16 1.05 1.99
CA CYS A 91 -8.02 0.16 2.77
C CYS A 91 -8.94 0.95 3.71
N SER A 92 -8.48 2.07 4.27
CA SER A 92 -9.27 2.95 5.14
C SER A 92 -10.45 3.59 4.38
N TYR A 93 -10.26 3.99 3.12
CA TYR A 93 -11.33 4.54 2.28
C TYR A 93 -12.36 3.47 1.90
N ILE A 94 -11.89 2.26 1.59
CA ILE A 94 -12.76 1.13 1.25
C ILE A 94 -13.48 0.57 2.48
N GLY A 95 -12.92 0.74 3.69
CA GLY A 95 -13.44 0.18 4.94
C GLY A 95 -13.13 -1.31 5.14
N LYS A 96 -12.24 -1.89 4.32
CA LYS A 96 -11.83 -3.30 4.38
C LYS A 96 -10.34 -3.45 4.10
N GLY A 97 -9.70 -4.43 4.74
CA GLY A 97 -8.31 -4.79 4.51
C GLY A 97 -8.11 -5.64 3.25
N LYS A 98 -6.84 -5.90 2.89
CA LYS A 98 -6.44 -6.72 1.72
C LYS A 98 -6.73 -8.22 1.88
N THR A 99 -7.30 -8.65 2.98
CA THR A 99 -7.90 -9.99 3.15
C THR A 99 -9.24 -10.13 2.42
N GLU A 100 -9.85 -9.00 2.04
CA GLU A 100 -11.06 -8.91 1.24
C GLU A 100 -10.74 -8.33 -0.14
N PRO A 101 -11.45 -8.73 -1.22
CA PRO A 101 -11.12 -8.34 -2.59
C PRO A 101 -11.56 -6.93 -2.96
N ASP A 102 -12.27 -6.23 -2.08
CA ASP A 102 -12.98 -4.97 -2.37
C ASP A 102 -12.06 -3.89 -2.94
N ILE A 103 -10.87 -3.71 -2.38
CA ILE A 103 -9.92 -2.70 -2.85
C ILE A 103 -9.41 -3.00 -4.27
N TYR A 104 -9.20 -4.27 -4.61
CA TYR A 104 -8.74 -4.68 -5.95
C TYR A 104 -9.86 -4.52 -6.98
N LEU A 105 -11.10 -4.90 -6.61
CA LEU A 105 -12.27 -4.73 -7.47
C LEU A 105 -12.56 -3.24 -7.74
N ALA A 106 -12.46 -2.40 -6.71
CA ALA A 106 -12.60 -0.95 -6.86
C ALA A 106 -11.49 -0.37 -7.76
N ALA A 107 -10.24 -0.80 -7.56
CA ALA A 107 -9.11 -0.37 -8.37
C ALA A 107 -9.29 -0.74 -9.86
N ALA A 108 -9.67 -1.98 -10.16
CA ALA A 108 -9.94 -2.42 -11.54
C ALA A 108 -11.07 -1.61 -12.18
N LYS A 109 -12.16 -1.34 -11.43
CA LYS A 109 -13.27 -0.50 -11.89
C LYS A 109 -12.80 0.93 -12.23
N ASP A 110 -11.98 1.54 -11.38
CA ASP A 110 -11.49 2.92 -11.56
C ASP A 110 -10.59 3.07 -12.80
N ILE A 111 -9.83 2.03 -13.14
CA ILE A 111 -9.03 2.01 -14.38
C ILE A 111 -9.81 1.51 -15.60
N GLY A 112 -11.07 1.09 -15.45
CA GLY A 112 -11.94 0.61 -16.52
C GLY A 112 -11.55 -0.79 -17.02
N SER A 113 -11.02 -1.65 -16.17
CA SER A 113 -10.56 -3.01 -16.49
C SER A 113 -11.37 -4.06 -15.73
N LYS A 114 -11.37 -5.31 -16.23
CA LYS A 114 -11.93 -6.46 -15.53
C LYS A 114 -10.85 -7.16 -14.69
N PRO A 115 -11.21 -7.89 -13.63
CA PRO A 115 -10.24 -8.68 -12.86
C PRO A 115 -9.34 -9.57 -13.73
N SER A 116 -9.92 -10.30 -14.68
CA SER A 116 -9.20 -11.20 -15.60
C SER A 116 -8.22 -10.50 -16.57
N GLU A 117 -8.32 -9.17 -16.69
CA GLU A 117 -7.48 -8.32 -17.54
C GLU A 117 -6.53 -7.44 -16.73
N THR A 118 -6.57 -7.55 -15.40
CA THR A 118 -5.80 -6.71 -14.47
C THR A 118 -4.74 -7.55 -13.77
N VAL A 119 -3.49 -7.08 -13.79
CA VAL A 119 -2.38 -7.67 -13.04
C VAL A 119 -2.24 -6.94 -11.72
N VAL A 120 -2.22 -7.68 -10.62
CA VAL A 120 -1.93 -7.18 -9.28
C VAL A 120 -0.49 -7.53 -8.91
N PHE A 121 0.33 -6.51 -8.64
CA PHE A 121 1.66 -6.63 -8.07
C PHE A 121 1.58 -6.49 -6.56
N GLU A 122 1.95 -7.51 -5.83
CA GLU A 122 1.78 -7.59 -4.39
C GLU A 122 2.88 -8.49 -3.79
N ASP A 123 3.31 -8.21 -2.57
CA ASP A 123 4.31 -8.98 -1.86
C ASP A 123 3.75 -9.76 -0.65
N ALA A 124 2.60 -9.38 -0.14
CA ALA A 124 1.95 -10.07 0.96
C ALA A 124 1.15 -11.28 0.46
N LEU A 125 1.53 -12.49 0.89
CA LEU A 125 0.92 -13.74 0.43
C LEU A 125 -0.62 -13.75 0.57
N HIS A 126 -1.16 -13.29 1.70
CA HIS A 126 -2.61 -13.24 1.92
C HIS A 126 -3.31 -12.34 0.89
N ALA A 127 -2.69 -11.21 0.54
CA ALA A 127 -3.21 -10.27 -0.43
C ALA A 127 -3.16 -10.82 -1.87
N ILE A 128 -2.08 -11.55 -2.21
CA ILE A 128 -1.96 -12.29 -3.48
C ILE A 128 -3.06 -13.34 -3.61
N VAL A 129 -3.27 -14.13 -2.56
CA VAL A 129 -4.31 -15.17 -2.53
C VAL A 129 -5.71 -14.55 -2.70
N THR A 130 -5.97 -13.44 -2.01
CA THR A 130 -7.24 -12.70 -2.12
C THR A 130 -7.47 -12.20 -3.55
N ALA A 131 -6.49 -11.54 -4.16
CA ALA A 131 -6.60 -11.04 -5.53
C ALA A 131 -6.81 -12.19 -6.53
N LYS A 132 -6.04 -13.28 -6.40
CA LYS A 132 -6.16 -14.46 -7.26
C LYS A 132 -7.55 -15.10 -7.17
N ASN A 133 -8.09 -15.25 -5.96
CA ASN A 133 -9.42 -15.82 -5.74
C ASN A 133 -10.54 -14.92 -6.32
N ALA A 134 -10.29 -13.62 -6.43
CA ALA A 134 -11.19 -12.65 -7.06
C ALA A 134 -11.03 -12.58 -8.60
N GLY A 135 -10.20 -13.44 -9.18
CA GLY A 135 -10.03 -13.58 -10.64
C GLY A 135 -8.99 -12.65 -11.25
N PHE A 136 -8.14 -12.02 -10.46
CA PHE A 136 -7.03 -11.20 -10.95
C PHE A 136 -5.84 -12.04 -11.39
N LEU A 137 -5.09 -11.53 -12.36
CA LEU A 137 -3.74 -12.00 -12.63
C LEU A 137 -2.82 -11.46 -11.53
N THR A 138 -1.97 -12.32 -10.95
CA THR A 138 -1.08 -11.92 -9.86
C THR A 138 0.37 -12.14 -10.24
N ASN A 139 1.22 -11.17 -9.94
CA ASN A 139 2.67 -11.32 -10.01
C ASN A 139 3.24 -11.10 -8.61
N ILE A 140 4.08 -12.04 -8.18
CA ILE A 140 4.79 -11.97 -6.90
C ILE A 140 6.01 -11.09 -7.15
N SER A 141 6.04 -9.88 -6.58
CA SER A 141 7.31 -9.20 -6.41
C SER A 141 8.06 -10.00 -5.34
N GLU A 142 9.16 -10.69 -5.71
CA GLU A 142 10.00 -11.37 -4.73
C GLU A 142 10.43 -10.35 -3.66
N SER A 143 9.71 -10.33 -2.55
CA SER A 143 10.27 -9.85 -1.30
C SER A 143 11.04 -11.04 -0.75
N GLU A 144 12.36 -10.93 -0.64
CA GLU A 144 13.10 -11.81 0.24
C GLU A 144 12.41 -11.74 1.60
N CYS A 145 11.72 -12.83 1.94
CA CYS A 145 11.17 -13.02 3.27
C CYS A 145 12.36 -13.14 4.22
N PHE A 146 12.58 -12.14 5.04
CA PHE A 146 13.32 -12.25 6.29
C PHE A 146 12.35 -12.19 7.45
#